data_b83f7b3f230384fc4286bdcefd8f3dfd
#
_entry.id   b83f7b3f230384fc4286bdcefd8f3dfd
#
_cell.length_a   1.000
_cell.length_b   1.000
_cell.length_c   1.000
_cell.angle_alpha   90.00
_cell.angle_beta   90.00
_cell.angle_gamma   90.00
#
_symmetry.space_group_name_H-M   'P 1'
#
loop_
_entity.id
_entity.type
_entity.pdbx_description
1 polymer ?
#
loop_
_entity_poly.entity_id
_entity_poly.type
_entity_poly.pdbx_seq_one_letter_code
_entity_poly.pdbx_strand_id
1 'polypeptide(L)'
;MACLGDRDATRNTLNLADEARETITGPDVAGGIFAFTEAKHAYYSGSALVWLPGPEEAKVAEKQSDRAIGLFAGGPPEERNLADEALAHVYLGTARVTLGDLDGALKAIRPVLDIPPERRISWQRKRLARLGAMLEGHRFHGSGLATALKEEISAFSDSPPPADPP
;
A
#
# COMPACT_ATOMS: atom_id res chain seq x y z
N MET A 1 -14.74 -7.16 4.31
CA MET A 1 -15.00 -7.99 3.11
C MET A 1 -13.69 -8.44 2.45
N ALA A 2 -12.80 -7.58 2.01
CA ALA A 2 -11.50 -8.01 1.45
C ALA A 2 -10.70 -8.93 2.39
N CYS A 3 -10.67 -8.63 3.69
CA CYS A 3 -10.01 -9.48 4.69
C CYS A 3 -10.65 -10.88 4.85
N LEU A 4 -11.87 -11.07 4.38
CA LEU A 4 -12.59 -12.36 4.38
C LEU A 4 -12.46 -13.07 3.03
N GLY A 5 -11.76 -12.49 2.05
CA GLY A 5 -11.59 -13.03 0.71
C GLY A 5 -12.85 -12.95 -0.16
N ASP A 6 -13.86 -12.20 0.25
CA ASP A 6 -15.10 -12.00 -0.50
C ASP A 6 -14.86 -11.00 -1.64
N ARG A 7 -14.53 -11.54 -2.81
CA ARG A 7 -14.22 -10.78 -4.02
C ARG A 7 -15.40 -9.96 -4.52
N ASP A 8 -16.56 -10.59 -4.62
CA ASP A 8 -17.74 -9.96 -5.23
C ASP A 8 -18.26 -8.83 -4.35
N ALA A 9 -18.36 -9.05 -3.04
CA ALA A 9 -18.73 -8.00 -2.10
C ALA A 9 -17.72 -6.85 -2.08
N THR A 10 -16.41 -7.15 -2.22
CA THR A 10 -15.38 -6.11 -2.27
C THR A 10 -15.52 -5.28 -3.55
N ARG A 11 -15.68 -5.91 -4.72
CA ARG A 11 -15.87 -5.20 -5.99
C ARG A 11 -17.14 -4.35 -6.00
N ASN A 12 -18.25 -4.90 -5.52
CA ASN A 12 -19.50 -4.16 -5.42
C ASN A 12 -19.36 -2.92 -4.53
N THR A 13 -18.66 -3.05 -3.38
CA THR A 13 -18.41 -1.92 -2.49
C THR A 13 -17.53 -0.85 -3.15
N LEU A 14 -16.52 -1.25 -3.91
CA LEU A 14 -15.68 -0.31 -4.65
C LEU A 14 -16.44 0.41 -5.76
N ASN A 15 -17.29 -0.30 -6.53
CA ASN A 15 -18.14 0.33 -7.53
C ASN A 15 -19.09 1.37 -6.92
N LEU A 16 -19.70 1.06 -5.76
CA LEU A 16 -20.53 2.03 -5.04
C LEU A 16 -19.72 3.24 -4.55
N ALA A 17 -18.47 3.05 -4.16
CA ALA A 17 -17.59 4.14 -3.77
C ALA A 17 -17.19 5.02 -4.97
N ASP A 18 -16.96 4.41 -6.15
CA ASP A 18 -16.69 5.12 -7.41
C ASP A 18 -17.90 5.96 -7.82
N GLU A 19 -19.10 5.37 -7.85
CA GLU A 19 -20.35 6.07 -8.13
C GLU A 19 -20.62 7.22 -7.18
N ALA A 20 -20.42 6.99 -5.87
CA ALA A 20 -20.59 8.04 -4.87
C ALA A 20 -19.62 9.20 -5.11
N ARG A 21 -18.38 8.90 -5.50
CA ARG A 21 -17.38 9.93 -5.79
C ARG A 21 -17.73 10.75 -7.05
N GLU A 22 -18.26 10.13 -8.09
CA GLU A 22 -18.70 10.83 -9.30
C GLU A 22 -19.83 11.85 -9.02
N THR A 23 -20.61 11.64 -7.96
CA THR A 23 -21.68 12.57 -7.55
C THR A 23 -21.19 13.76 -6.76
N ILE A 24 -19.94 13.76 -6.28
CA ILE A 24 -19.37 14.87 -5.52
C ILE A 24 -19.03 16.01 -6.49
N THR A 25 -19.86 17.05 -6.47
CA THR A 25 -19.67 18.28 -7.25
C THR A 25 -19.23 19.39 -6.32
N GLY A 26 -17.94 19.67 -6.23
CA GLY A 26 -17.41 20.77 -5.44
C GLY A 26 -16.26 20.37 -4.52
N PRO A 27 -15.68 21.36 -3.82
CA PRO A 27 -14.62 21.09 -2.86
C PRO A 27 -15.17 20.24 -1.71
N ASP A 28 -14.33 19.30 -1.24
CA ASP A 28 -14.64 18.48 -0.06
C ASP A 28 -14.86 19.41 1.14
N VAL A 29 -16.07 19.41 1.68
CA VAL A 29 -16.49 20.32 2.77
C VAL A 29 -15.74 20.00 4.08
N ALA A 30 -15.30 18.76 4.25
CA ALA A 30 -14.51 18.31 5.38
C ALA A 30 -13.01 18.48 5.09
N GLY A 31 -12.41 19.57 5.52
CA GLY A 31 -10.97 19.81 5.35
C GLY A 31 -10.07 18.91 6.20
N GLY A 32 -8.79 18.92 5.90
CA GLY A 32 -7.76 18.23 6.67
C GLY A 32 -7.85 16.70 6.63
N ILE A 33 -7.67 16.04 7.77
CA ILE A 33 -7.68 14.57 7.88
C ILE A 33 -9.03 13.93 7.54
N PHE A 34 -10.11 14.70 7.58
CA PHE A 34 -11.46 14.23 7.24
C PHE A 34 -11.79 14.36 5.75
N ALA A 35 -10.96 15.08 4.99
CA ALA A 35 -11.12 15.15 3.54
C ALA A 35 -10.93 13.76 2.91
N PHE A 36 -11.88 13.34 2.09
CA PHE A 36 -11.78 12.10 1.31
C PHE A 36 -11.35 12.41 -0.11
N THR A 37 -10.08 12.79 -0.24
CA THR A 37 -9.47 13.19 -1.51
C THR A 37 -9.43 12.05 -2.53
N GLU A 38 -9.19 12.40 -3.80
CA GLU A 38 -8.99 11.42 -4.87
C GLU A 38 -7.79 10.48 -4.57
N ALA A 39 -6.73 11.01 -3.94
CA ALA A 39 -5.59 10.23 -3.49
C ALA A 39 -6.00 9.17 -2.46
N LYS A 40 -6.80 9.55 -1.46
CA LYS A 40 -7.33 8.60 -0.47
C LYS A 40 -8.24 7.56 -1.11
N HIS A 41 -9.10 7.95 -2.04
CA HIS A 41 -9.97 7.02 -2.74
C HIS A 41 -9.15 5.95 -3.49
N ALA A 42 -8.17 6.37 -4.30
CA ALA A 42 -7.28 5.44 -4.99
C ALA A 42 -6.49 4.54 -4.02
N TYR A 43 -5.98 5.11 -2.93
CA TYR A 43 -5.28 4.38 -1.88
C TYR A 43 -6.16 3.30 -1.23
N TYR A 44 -7.41 3.63 -0.83
CA TYR A 44 -8.32 2.65 -0.24
C TYR A 44 -8.74 1.57 -1.24
N SER A 45 -8.94 1.92 -2.51
CA SER A 45 -9.22 0.95 -3.57
C SER A 45 -8.07 -0.04 -3.75
N GLY A 46 -6.84 0.44 -3.85
CA GLY A 46 -5.64 -0.42 -3.88
C GLY A 46 -5.53 -1.31 -2.65
N SER A 47 -5.76 -0.75 -1.45
CA SER A 47 -5.67 -1.49 -0.19
C SER A 47 -6.73 -2.59 -0.04
N ALA A 48 -7.92 -2.40 -0.60
CA ALA A 48 -8.97 -3.41 -0.58
C ALA A 48 -8.68 -4.58 -1.53
N LEU A 49 -8.13 -4.29 -2.71
CA LEU A 49 -7.92 -5.28 -3.76
C LEU A 49 -6.64 -6.11 -3.56
N VAL A 50 -5.59 -5.52 -3.01
CA VAL A 50 -4.26 -6.15 -2.92
C VAL A 50 -4.24 -7.46 -2.11
N TRP A 51 -5.23 -7.67 -1.25
CA TRP A 51 -5.35 -8.87 -0.42
C TRP A 51 -6.32 -9.92 -0.98
N LEU A 52 -6.98 -9.62 -2.08
CA LEU A 52 -7.80 -10.60 -2.79
C LEU A 52 -6.90 -11.51 -3.62
N PRO A 53 -7.25 -12.81 -3.71
CA PRO A 53 -6.47 -13.74 -4.51
C PRO A 53 -6.68 -13.50 -6.00
N GLY A 54 -5.60 -13.59 -6.77
CA GLY A 54 -5.63 -13.60 -8.22
C GLY A 54 -4.89 -12.43 -8.89
N PRO A 55 -4.41 -12.65 -10.12
CA PRO A 55 -3.64 -11.65 -10.84
C PRO A 55 -4.47 -10.45 -11.30
N GLU A 56 -5.75 -10.61 -11.53
CA GLU A 56 -6.62 -9.50 -12.01
C GLU A 56 -6.82 -8.46 -10.90
N GLU A 57 -7.07 -8.89 -9.66
CA GLU A 57 -7.15 -8.02 -8.51
C GLU A 57 -5.82 -7.33 -8.24
N ALA A 58 -4.72 -8.06 -8.38
CA ALA A 58 -3.38 -7.51 -8.21
C ALA A 58 -3.05 -6.43 -9.25
N LYS A 59 -3.45 -6.60 -10.52
CA LYS A 59 -3.28 -5.56 -11.56
C LYS A 59 -4.06 -4.29 -11.24
N VAL A 60 -5.31 -4.43 -10.78
CA VAL A 60 -6.11 -3.27 -10.38
C VAL A 60 -5.53 -2.61 -9.14
N ALA A 61 -5.10 -3.40 -8.15
CA ALA A 61 -4.43 -2.88 -6.95
C ALA A 61 -3.13 -2.13 -7.29
N GLU A 62 -2.32 -2.66 -8.21
CA GLU A 62 -1.12 -2.00 -8.73
C GLU A 62 -1.46 -0.63 -9.31
N LYS A 63 -2.42 -0.58 -10.25
CA LYS A 63 -2.85 0.67 -10.89
C LYS A 63 -3.37 1.71 -9.89
N GLN A 64 -4.20 1.28 -8.93
CA GLN A 64 -4.78 2.19 -7.94
C GLN A 64 -3.72 2.69 -6.94
N SER A 65 -2.80 1.83 -6.52
CA SER A 65 -1.72 2.23 -5.61
C SER A 65 -0.75 3.19 -6.28
N ASP A 66 -0.37 2.95 -7.54
CA ASP A 66 0.48 3.85 -8.32
C ASP A 66 -0.19 5.22 -8.54
N ARG A 67 -1.49 5.22 -8.89
CA ARG A 67 -2.29 6.44 -8.98
C ARG A 67 -2.32 7.22 -7.66
N ALA A 68 -2.53 6.54 -6.53
CA ALA A 68 -2.54 7.17 -5.22
C ALA A 68 -1.21 7.87 -4.90
N ILE A 69 -0.08 7.20 -5.18
CA ILE A 69 1.27 7.76 -5.01
C ILE A 69 1.43 9.04 -5.84
N GLY A 70 1.06 8.99 -7.11
CA GLY A 70 1.13 10.16 -8.00
C GLY A 70 0.28 11.33 -7.52
N LEU A 71 -0.93 11.05 -7.02
CA LEU A 71 -1.83 12.06 -6.49
C LEU A 71 -1.33 12.67 -5.18
N PHE A 72 -0.76 11.86 -4.25
CA PHE A 72 -0.15 12.39 -3.03
C PHE A 72 1.08 13.24 -3.34
N ALA A 73 1.93 12.82 -4.27
CA ALA A 73 3.13 13.55 -4.65
C ALA A 73 2.83 14.86 -5.40
N GLY A 74 1.80 14.89 -6.23
CA GLY A 74 1.40 16.04 -7.04
C GLY A 74 0.39 16.97 -6.39
N GLY A 75 -0.19 16.59 -5.25
CA GLY A 75 -1.20 17.37 -4.54
C GLY A 75 -0.60 18.49 -3.68
N PRO A 76 -1.47 19.36 -3.12
CA PRO A 76 -1.06 20.39 -2.18
C PRO A 76 -0.35 19.77 -0.96
N PRO A 77 0.74 20.37 -0.46
CA PRO A 77 1.49 19.82 0.68
C PRO A 77 0.64 19.60 1.94
N GLU A 78 -0.37 20.45 2.16
CA GLU A 78 -1.30 20.36 3.29
C GLU A 78 -2.28 19.18 3.20
N GLU A 79 -2.51 18.64 2.01
CA GLU A 79 -3.34 17.46 1.78
C GLU A 79 -2.52 16.17 1.74
N ARG A 80 -1.19 16.28 1.69
CA ARG A 80 -0.29 15.14 1.57
C ARG A 80 -0.22 14.36 2.89
N ASN A 81 -0.78 13.17 2.90
CA ASN A 81 -0.66 12.25 4.01
C ASN A 81 0.50 11.28 3.78
N LEU A 82 1.66 11.60 4.34
CA LEU A 82 2.88 10.78 4.19
C LEU A 82 2.69 9.34 4.68
N ALA A 83 1.79 9.14 5.63
CA ALA A 83 1.48 7.84 6.17
C ALA A 83 0.69 6.99 5.17
N ASP A 84 -0.35 7.53 4.56
CA ASP A 84 -1.15 6.86 3.53
C ASP A 84 -0.33 6.65 2.26
N GLU A 85 0.52 7.62 1.88
CA GLU A 85 1.46 7.50 0.76
C GLU A 85 2.45 6.35 0.98
N ALA A 86 3.05 6.24 2.16
CA ALA A 86 3.93 5.13 2.49
C ALA A 86 3.22 3.77 2.39
N LEU A 87 1.95 3.69 2.80
CA LEU A 87 1.15 2.48 2.61
C LEU A 87 0.82 2.20 1.16
N ALA A 88 0.53 3.22 0.35
CA ALA A 88 0.32 3.03 -1.08
C ALA A 88 1.55 2.40 -1.75
N HIS A 89 2.76 2.81 -1.34
CA HIS A 89 4.01 2.17 -1.77
C HIS A 89 4.10 0.69 -1.36
N VAL A 90 3.70 0.34 -0.14
CA VAL A 90 3.68 -1.07 0.31
C VAL A 90 2.65 -1.88 -0.47
N TYR A 91 1.47 -1.33 -0.76
CA TYR A 91 0.45 -2.03 -1.54
C TYR A 91 0.86 -2.19 -3.00
N LEU A 92 1.52 -1.19 -3.60
CA LEU A 92 2.12 -1.31 -4.93
C LEU A 92 3.14 -2.44 -4.96
N GLY A 93 4.05 -2.51 -3.99
CA GLY A 93 5.03 -3.59 -3.87
C GLY A 93 4.36 -4.95 -3.68
N THR A 94 3.31 -5.02 -2.86
CA THR A 94 2.55 -6.27 -2.62
C THR A 94 1.85 -6.75 -3.89
N ALA A 95 1.24 -5.86 -4.65
CA ALA A 95 0.62 -6.19 -5.93
C ALA A 95 1.65 -6.72 -6.92
N ARG A 96 2.81 -6.08 -7.03
CA ARG A 96 3.92 -6.52 -7.90
C ARG A 96 4.50 -7.86 -7.48
N VAL A 97 4.66 -8.11 -6.17
CA VAL A 97 5.01 -9.47 -5.70
C VAL A 97 3.95 -10.48 -6.13
N THR A 98 2.67 -10.18 -6.03
CA THR A 98 1.59 -11.06 -6.50
C THR A 98 1.68 -11.33 -8.00
N LEU A 99 2.09 -10.36 -8.79
CA LEU A 99 2.30 -10.48 -10.24
C LEU A 99 3.64 -11.14 -10.63
N GLY A 100 4.56 -11.32 -9.68
CA GLY A 100 5.88 -11.91 -9.91
C GLY A 100 6.96 -10.89 -10.31
N ASP A 101 6.65 -9.61 -10.32
CA ASP A 101 7.60 -8.53 -10.60
C ASP A 101 8.33 -8.11 -9.31
N LEU A 102 9.41 -8.85 -8.97
CA LEU A 102 10.20 -8.59 -7.76
C LEU A 102 11.04 -7.31 -7.87
N ASP A 103 11.56 -6.99 -9.06
CA ASP A 103 12.32 -5.74 -9.28
C ASP A 103 11.43 -4.52 -9.11
N GLY A 104 10.24 -4.56 -9.71
CA GLY A 104 9.24 -3.53 -9.53
C GLY A 104 8.76 -3.41 -8.08
N ALA A 105 8.62 -4.54 -7.38
CA ALA A 105 8.23 -4.55 -5.97
C ALA A 105 9.29 -3.86 -5.09
N LEU A 106 10.58 -4.18 -5.28
CA LEU A 106 11.68 -3.54 -4.57
C LEU A 106 11.70 -2.02 -4.81
N LYS A 107 11.57 -1.61 -6.07
CA LYS A 107 11.51 -0.17 -6.43
C LYS A 107 10.32 0.51 -5.74
N ALA A 108 9.17 -0.14 -5.70
CA ALA A 108 7.96 0.41 -5.10
C ALA A 108 8.11 0.64 -3.59
N ILE A 109 8.70 -0.30 -2.85
CA ILE A 109 8.83 -0.19 -1.39
C ILE A 109 10.07 0.56 -0.92
N ARG A 110 11.02 0.86 -1.81
CA ARG A 110 12.26 1.58 -1.46
C ARG A 110 12.01 2.84 -0.63
N PRO A 111 11.09 3.76 -1.01
CA PRO A 111 10.81 4.95 -0.21
C PRO A 111 10.35 4.66 1.22
N VAL A 112 9.74 3.48 1.45
CA VAL A 112 9.31 3.06 2.79
C VAL A 112 10.49 2.48 3.57
N LEU A 113 11.32 1.66 2.94
CA LEU A 113 12.51 1.08 3.57
C LEU A 113 13.51 2.15 4.01
N ASP A 114 13.57 3.26 3.27
CA ASP A 114 14.44 4.40 3.56
C ASP A 114 13.91 5.31 4.68
N ILE A 115 12.71 5.04 5.24
CA ILE A 115 12.17 5.79 6.38
C ILE A 115 13.09 5.57 7.60
N PRO A 116 13.59 6.66 8.22
CA PRO A 116 14.42 6.57 9.42
C PRO A 116 13.72 5.82 10.57
N PRO A 117 14.44 5.04 11.38
CA PRO A 117 13.85 4.20 12.44
C PRO A 117 12.87 4.94 13.37
N GLU A 118 13.20 6.19 13.72
CA GLU A 118 12.40 7.05 14.61
C GLU A 118 11.05 7.50 13.99
N ARG A 119 10.88 7.34 12.69
CA ARG A 119 9.63 7.67 11.96
C ARG A 119 8.83 6.44 11.55
N ARG A 120 9.34 5.23 11.86
CA ARG A 120 8.68 3.98 11.51
C ARG A 120 7.53 3.68 12.47
N ILE A 121 6.34 3.56 11.93
CA ILE A 121 5.14 3.28 12.72
C ILE A 121 4.76 1.79 12.61
N SER A 122 4.10 1.29 13.65
CA SER A 122 3.86 -0.15 13.85
C SER A 122 3.10 -0.81 12.69
N TRP A 123 2.18 -0.11 12.04
CA TRP A 123 1.39 -0.68 10.97
C TRP A 123 2.14 -0.73 9.62
N GLN A 124 3.16 0.11 9.37
CA GLN A 124 4.09 -0.06 8.25
C GLN A 124 4.85 -1.39 8.39
N ARG A 125 5.39 -1.65 9.58
CA ARG A 125 6.09 -2.91 9.89
C ARG A 125 5.19 -4.12 9.66
N LYS A 126 3.94 -4.07 10.16
CA LYS A 126 2.97 -5.17 9.96
C LYS A 126 2.67 -5.44 8.49
N ARG A 127 2.53 -4.41 7.67
CA ARG A 127 2.24 -4.58 6.24
C ARG A 127 3.46 -5.09 5.47
N LEU A 128 4.64 -4.54 5.75
CA LEU A 128 5.89 -5.05 5.18
C LEU A 128 6.17 -6.49 5.60
N ALA A 129 5.97 -6.86 6.86
CA ALA A 129 6.12 -8.23 7.32
C ALA A 129 5.19 -9.20 6.56
N ARG A 130 3.93 -8.78 6.28
CA ARG A 130 3.02 -9.58 5.46
C ARG A 130 3.51 -9.73 4.02
N LEU A 131 4.07 -8.67 3.42
CA LEU A 131 4.71 -8.75 2.10
C LEU A 131 5.91 -9.71 2.15
N GLY A 132 6.76 -9.60 3.17
CA GLY A 132 7.90 -10.51 3.38
C GLY A 132 7.48 -11.98 3.46
N ALA A 133 6.39 -12.27 4.15
CA ALA A 133 5.84 -13.64 4.22
C ALA A 133 5.39 -14.17 2.85
N MET A 134 4.92 -13.32 1.94
CA MET A 134 4.57 -13.75 0.58
C MET A 134 5.79 -14.21 -0.23
N LEU A 135 6.98 -13.69 0.07
CA LEU A 135 8.24 -14.08 -0.58
C LEU A 135 8.73 -15.48 -0.16
N GLU A 136 8.17 -16.05 0.90
CA GLU A 136 8.43 -17.44 1.32
C GLU A 136 7.67 -18.45 0.45
N GLY A 137 6.77 -18.00 -0.39
CA GLY A 137 5.98 -18.84 -1.28
C GLY A 137 6.87 -19.67 -2.22
N HIS A 138 6.45 -20.91 -2.50
CA HIS A 138 7.20 -21.89 -3.31
C HIS A 138 7.70 -21.33 -4.65
N ARG A 139 6.93 -20.45 -5.28
CA ARG A 139 7.28 -19.82 -6.58
C ARG A 139 8.55 -18.95 -6.53
N PHE A 140 9.00 -18.54 -5.35
CA PHE A 140 10.18 -17.71 -5.14
C PHE A 140 11.38 -18.50 -4.59
N HIS A 141 11.25 -19.82 -4.43
CA HIS A 141 12.33 -20.66 -3.94
C HIS A 141 13.54 -20.54 -4.87
N GLY A 142 14.71 -20.29 -4.28
CA GLY A 142 15.97 -20.11 -5.01
C GLY A 142 16.14 -18.74 -5.68
N SER A 143 15.20 -17.83 -5.54
CA SER A 143 15.35 -16.46 -6.04
C SER A 143 16.23 -15.63 -5.11
N GLY A 144 17.43 -15.27 -5.55
CA GLY A 144 18.31 -14.37 -4.80
C GLY A 144 17.67 -13.01 -4.54
N LEU A 145 16.88 -12.50 -5.50
CA LEU A 145 16.17 -11.22 -5.33
C LEU A 145 15.07 -11.30 -4.27
N ALA A 146 14.32 -12.42 -4.21
CA ALA A 146 13.32 -12.60 -3.16
C ALA A 146 13.97 -12.69 -1.78
N THR A 147 15.12 -13.38 -1.68
CA THR A 147 15.90 -13.45 -0.43
C THR A 147 16.38 -12.07 0.01
N ALA A 148 17.01 -11.31 -0.89
CA ALA A 148 17.50 -9.97 -0.60
C ALA A 148 16.36 -9.03 -0.17
N LEU A 149 15.23 -9.05 -0.88
CA LEU A 149 14.07 -8.24 -0.55
C LEU A 149 13.50 -8.59 0.84
N LYS A 150 13.44 -9.88 1.17
CA LYS A 150 12.99 -10.35 2.48
C LYS A 150 13.95 -9.89 3.60
N GLU A 151 15.26 -9.95 3.37
CA GLU A 151 16.27 -9.47 4.33
C GLU A 151 16.12 -7.97 4.62
N GLU A 152 15.93 -7.16 3.58
CA GLU A 152 15.70 -5.71 3.76
C GLU A 152 14.41 -5.41 4.55
N ILE A 153 13.33 -6.15 4.28
CA ILE A 153 12.05 -6.03 5.02
C ILE A 153 12.24 -6.45 6.49
N SER A 154 12.98 -7.51 6.75
CA SER A 154 13.28 -7.95 8.12
C SER A 154 14.10 -6.91 8.87
N ALA A 155 15.15 -6.37 8.25
CA ALA A 155 15.98 -5.32 8.84
C ALA A 155 15.18 -4.05 9.16
N PHE A 156 14.18 -3.69 8.32
CA PHE A 156 13.27 -2.59 8.62
C PHE A 156 12.42 -2.88 9.86
N SER A 157 11.95 -4.12 10.01
CA SER A 157 11.03 -4.53 11.07
C SER A 157 11.74 -4.69 12.42
N ASP A 158 12.97 -5.15 12.42
CA ASP A 158 13.76 -5.47 13.62
C ASP A 158 14.40 -4.23 14.27
N SER A 159 14.39 -3.09 13.59
CA SER A 159 14.86 -1.83 14.16
C SER A 159 14.04 -1.48 15.41
N PRO A 160 14.66 -1.23 16.58
CA PRO A 160 13.92 -0.90 17.79
C PRO A 160 13.06 0.36 17.59
N PRO A 161 11.90 0.45 18.25
CA PRO A 161 11.15 1.71 18.30
C PRO A 161 12.05 2.79 18.90
N PRO A 162 11.84 4.08 18.54
CA PRO A 162 12.56 5.15 19.20
C PRO A 162 12.38 5.03 20.72
N ALA A 163 13.46 5.29 21.47
CA ALA A 163 13.36 5.39 22.92
C ALA A 163 12.33 6.47 23.24
N ASP A 164 11.46 6.20 24.20
CA ASP A 164 10.53 7.22 24.69
C ASP A 164 11.34 8.45 25.09
N PRO A 165 10.90 9.65 24.70
CA PRO A 165 11.58 10.87 25.15
C PRO A 165 11.58 10.92 26.68
N PRO A 166 12.67 11.42 27.27
CA PRO A 166 12.83 11.51 28.72
C PRO A 166 11.78 12.41 29.37
#